data_cbe5216487fc055f365125c90dc35e7f
#
_entry.id   cbe5216487fc055f365125c90dc35e7f
#
_cell.length_a   1.000
_cell.length_b   1.000
_cell.length_c   1.000
_cell.angle_alpha   90.00
_cell.angle_beta   90.00
_cell.angle_gamma   90.00
#
_symmetry.space_group_name_H-M   'P 1'
#
loop_
_entity.id
_entity.type
_entity.pdbx_description
1 polymer ?
#
loop_
_entity_poly.entity_id
_entity_poly.type
_entity_poly.pdbx_seq_one_letter_code
_entity_poly.pdbx_strand_id
1 'polypeptide(L)'
;XXXYSDTIPGYGGLPLGTNGKAMSLLSGGIDSPVATWMVAKRGMDVEAVHFHSYPFTNERSQEKVRDLTKILAKYCGRVRLHKVNILEIQKAIATHCNDSDTTILSRRFMMRIAQELAEKRYCDALITGESIGQVASQTIHGLTCTNAVVDLPVFRPLIAMDKSDIVDIAEKIGTFETSVIPEEDCCSLFAPKKPTTKPKLDKIEAEESKLDVEKLIQDAIDNVEVEDIEF
;
A
#
# COMPACT_ATOMS: atom_id res chain seq x y z
N UNK A 1 -23.43 7.13 21.37
CA UNK A 1 -23.79 7.26 21.09
C UNK A 1 -24.10 7.93 20.19
N UNK A 2 -23.65 8.55 20.25
CA UNK A 2 -23.92 9.16 19.55
C UNK A 2 -23.64 9.07 18.47
N UNK A 3 -22.99 8.77 18.32
CA UNK A 3 -22.65 8.67 17.46
C UNK A 3 -23.18 7.94 16.54
N TYR A 4 -24.00 7.41 16.80
CA TYR A 4 -24.60 6.47 15.89
C TYR A 4 -25.29 7.15 14.73
N SER A 5 -25.71 8.34 14.94
CA SER A 5 -26.29 9.10 13.83
C SER A 5 -25.25 9.39 12.74
N ASP A 6 -23.97 9.36 13.11
CA ASP A 6 -22.89 9.60 12.16
C ASP A 6 -22.40 8.32 11.49
N THR A 7 -22.92 7.18 11.91
CA THR A 7 -22.55 5.91 11.28
C THR A 7 -23.08 5.87 9.87
N ILE A 8 -22.30 5.37 8.95
CA ILE A 8 -22.73 5.23 7.56
C ILE A 8 -23.85 4.20 7.51
N PRO A 9 -25.06 4.60 7.11
CA PRO A 9 -26.19 3.67 7.16
C PRO A 9 -25.97 2.49 6.20
N GLY A 10 -26.28 1.30 6.68
CA GLY A 10 -26.25 0.10 5.89
C GLY A 10 -24.88 -0.52 5.68
N TYR A 11 -23.83 0.17 6.12
CA TYR A 11 -22.48 -0.35 5.91
C TYR A 11 -21.83 -0.84 7.20
N GLY A 12 -22.40 -0.53 8.34
CA GLY A 12 -21.85 -0.91 9.62
C GLY A 12 -20.62 -0.09 9.96
N GLY A 13 -19.99 -0.44 11.06
CA GLY A 13 -18.77 0.21 11.48
C GLY A 13 -19.01 1.42 12.36
N LEU A 14 -17.92 2.06 12.75
CA LEU A 14 -17.93 3.22 13.62
C LEU A 14 -17.93 4.51 12.80
N PRO A 15 -18.31 5.65 13.41
CA PRO A 15 -18.19 6.93 12.70
C PRO A 15 -16.75 7.18 12.26
N LEU A 16 -16.60 7.77 11.09
CA LEU A 16 -15.27 8.02 10.53
C LEU A 16 -14.49 8.98 11.43
N GLY A 17 -13.21 8.71 11.56
CA GLY A 17 -12.28 9.57 12.27
C GLY A 17 -12.27 9.42 13.77
N THR A 18 -13.10 8.56 14.32
CA THR A 18 -13.16 8.43 15.79
C THR A 18 -11.94 7.71 16.37
N ASN A 19 -11.25 6.89 15.58
CA ASN A 19 -10.11 6.12 16.05
C ASN A 19 -8.80 6.54 15.40
N GLY A 20 -8.74 7.78 14.91
CA GLY A 20 -7.51 8.30 14.34
C GLY A 20 -7.51 8.25 12.83
N LYS A 21 -6.32 8.32 12.26
CA LYS A 21 -6.14 8.44 10.82
C LYS A 21 -5.02 7.52 10.35
N ALA A 22 -5.19 6.92 9.19
CA ALA A 22 -4.19 5.99 8.66
C ALA A 22 -3.91 6.27 7.19
N MET A 23 -2.69 5.94 6.78
CA MET A 23 -2.26 6.00 5.38
C MET A 23 -2.25 4.59 4.83
N SER A 24 -3.07 4.34 3.81
CA SER A 24 -3.15 3.02 3.19
C SER A 24 -2.25 2.94 1.97
N LEU A 25 -1.46 1.87 1.88
CA LEU A 25 -0.72 1.57 0.66
C LEU A 25 -1.69 0.87 -0.29
N LEU A 26 -2.19 1.61 -1.25
CA LEU A 26 -3.29 1.15 -2.11
C LEU A 26 -2.77 0.78 -3.49
N SER A 27 -3.02 -0.46 -3.89
CA SER A 27 -2.66 -0.95 -5.22
C SER A 27 -3.91 -1.28 -6.00
N GLY A 28 -3.72 -1.69 -7.27
CA GLY A 28 -4.83 -2.10 -8.11
C GLY A 28 -5.32 -3.51 -7.89
N GLY A 29 -4.71 -4.25 -6.96
CA GLY A 29 -5.13 -5.63 -6.69
C GLY A 29 -6.37 -5.71 -5.82
N ILE A 30 -6.76 -6.95 -5.53
CA ILE A 30 -7.97 -7.21 -4.75
C ILE A 30 -7.78 -6.83 -3.28
N ASP A 31 -6.58 -7.02 -2.76
CA ASP A 31 -6.36 -7.06 -1.31
C ASP A 31 -6.36 -5.68 -0.66
N SER A 32 -5.61 -4.72 -1.23
CA SER A 32 -5.44 -3.47 -0.51
C SER A 32 -6.73 -2.65 -0.37
N PRO A 33 -7.65 -2.66 -1.35
CA PRO A 33 -8.92 -1.98 -1.11
C PRO A 33 -9.73 -2.62 0.02
N VAL A 34 -9.71 -3.94 0.11
CA VAL A 34 -10.42 -4.63 1.19
C VAL A 34 -9.82 -4.28 2.54
N ALA A 35 -8.48 -4.30 2.63
CA ALA A 35 -7.81 -3.93 3.87
C ALA A 35 -8.16 -2.51 4.29
N THR A 36 -8.19 -1.60 3.33
CA THR A 36 -8.52 -0.20 3.59
C THR A 36 -9.93 -0.07 4.16
N TRP A 37 -10.88 -0.72 3.51
CA TRP A 37 -12.26 -0.69 3.96
C TRP A 37 -12.40 -1.26 5.37
N MET A 38 -11.71 -2.37 5.66
CA MET A 38 -11.82 -2.99 6.96
C MET A 38 -11.36 -2.08 8.10
N VAL A 39 -10.31 -1.30 7.86
CA VAL A 39 -9.82 -0.37 8.87
C VAL A 39 -10.75 0.84 8.96
N ALA A 40 -11.23 1.34 7.82
CA ALA A 40 -12.12 2.50 7.83
C ALA A 40 -13.42 2.21 8.58
N LYS A 41 -13.95 1.00 8.45
CA LYS A 41 -15.20 0.67 9.15
C LYS A 41 -15.03 0.64 10.66
N ARG A 42 -13.79 0.56 11.13
CA ARG A 42 -13.49 0.67 12.57
C ARG A 42 -13.36 2.11 13.03
N GLY A 43 -13.67 3.07 12.16
CA GLY A 43 -13.73 4.46 12.54
C GLY A 43 -12.47 5.27 12.25
N MET A 44 -11.48 4.71 11.57
CA MET A 44 -10.31 5.48 11.19
C MET A 44 -10.57 6.27 9.91
N ASP A 45 -10.08 7.49 9.91
CA ASP A 45 -9.98 8.28 8.69
C ASP A 45 -8.87 7.69 7.83
N VAL A 46 -8.98 7.79 6.51
CA VAL A 46 -8.02 7.14 5.62
C VAL A 46 -7.57 8.09 4.53
N GLU A 47 -6.26 8.14 4.32
CA GLU A 47 -5.66 8.62 3.08
C GLU A 47 -4.98 7.44 2.41
N ALA A 48 -4.61 7.60 1.13
CA ALA A 48 -4.00 6.50 0.39
C ALA A 48 -2.74 6.96 -0.31
N VAL A 49 -1.78 6.05 -0.42
CA VAL A 49 -0.60 6.25 -1.26
C VAL A 49 -0.55 5.10 -2.27
N HIS A 50 -0.34 5.46 -3.54
CA HIS A 50 -0.20 4.50 -4.62
C HIS A 50 1.15 4.70 -5.27
N PHE A 51 1.87 3.59 -5.44
CA PHE A 51 3.19 3.59 -6.07
C PHE A 51 3.08 3.09 -7.50
N HIS A 52 3.72 3.81 -8.41
CA HIS A 52 3.69 3.43 -9.82
C HIS A 52 5.08 3.66 -10.42
N SER A 53 5.24 3.26 -11.67
CA SER A 53 6.52 3.35 -12.37
C SER A 53 6.34 3.96 -13.76
N TYR A 54 5.48 4.98 -13.87
CA TYR A 54 5.25 5.64 -15.14
C TYR A 54 6.57 6.15 -15.71
N PRO A 55 6.84 6.01 -17.01
CA PRO A 55 5.95 5.49 -18.05
C PRO A 55 6.01 3.97 -18.26
N PHE A 56 6.75 3.23 -17.43
CA PHE A 56 6.82 1.77 -17.59
C PHE A 56 5.50 1.11 -17.20
N THR A 57 4.83 1.59 -16.13
CA THR A 57 3.43 1.27 -15.96
C THR A 57 2.62 2.37 -16.67
N ASN A 58 1.46 2.02 -17.21
CA ASN A 58 0.73 2.96 -18.03
C ASN A 58 -0.30 3.74 -17.24
N GLU A 59 -0.94 4.69 -17.91
CA GLU A 59 -1.94 5.52 -17.27
C GLU A 59 -3.17 4.74 -16.84
N ARG A 60 -3.47 3.64 -17.54
CA ARG A 60 -4.62 2.82 -17.17
C ARG A 60 -4.45 2.21 -15.78
N SER A 61 -3.22 1.86 -15.43
CA SER A 61 -2.94 1.35 -14.07
C SER A 61 -3.29 2.39 -13.03
N GLN A 62 -2.95 3.63 -13.30
CA GLN A 62 -3.27 4.72 -12.37
C GLN A 62 -4.77 5.00 -12.33
N GLU A 63 -5.43 4.94 -13.49
CA GLU A 63 -6.88 5.11 -13.53
C GLU A 63 -7.59 4.01 -12.74
N LYS A 64 -7.09 2.79 -12.82
CA LYS A 64 -7.66 1.68 -12.06
C LYS A 64 -7.64 1.98 -10.57
N VAL A 65 -6.51 2.46 -10.06
CA VAL A 65 -6.40 2.78 -8.65
C VAL A 65 -7.27 3.97 -8.29
N ARG A 66 -7.35 4.95 -9.19
CA ARG A 66 -8.24 6.08 -8.97
C ARG A 66 -9.70 5.61 -8.86
N ASP A 67 -10.11 4.69 -9.74
CA ASP A 67 -11.47 4.15 -9.69
C ASP A 67 -11.72 3.38 -8.40
N LEU A 68 -10.74 2.60 -7.95
CA LEU A 68 -10.87 1.90 -6.67
C LEU A 68 -10.97 2.88 -5.51
N THR A 69 -10.20 3.95 -5.55
CA THR A 69 -10.26 4.97 -4.52
C THR A 69 -11.63 5.63 -4.50
N LYS A 70 -12.22 5.84 -5.69
CA LYS A 70 -13.55 6.43 -5.79
C LYS A 70 -14.60 5.53 -5.14
N ILE A 71 -14.51 4.23 -5.37
CA ILE A 71 -15.41 3.28 -4.73
C ILE A 71 -15.23 3.32 -3.21
N LEU A 72 -13.98 3.35 -2.75
CA LEU A 72 -13.71 3.40 -1.32
C LEU A 72 -14.23 4.70 -0.69
N ALA A 73 -14.23 5.79 -1.45
CA ALA A 73 -14.72 7.06 -0.91
C ALA A 73 -16.20 6.99 -0.54
N LYS A 74 -16.94 6.05 -1.11
CA LYS A 74 -18.31 5.79 -0.72
C LYS A 74 -18.42 5.41 0.76
N TYR A 75 -17.40 4.71 1.27
CA TYR A 75 -17.37 4.22 2.64
C TYR A 75 -16.50 5.08 3.55
N CYS A 76 -15.41 5.59 3.02
CA CYS A 76 -14.38 6.28 3.80
C CYS A 76 -14.56 7.79 3.80
N GLY A 77 -15.51 8.31 3.01
CA GLY A 77 -15.57 9.73 2.75
C GLY A 77 -14.49 10.11 1.74
N ARG A 78 -14.28 11.39 1.52
CA ARG A 78 -13.27 11.86 0.58
C ARG A 78 -11.90 11.29 0.97
N VAL A 79 -11.20 10.73 -0.01
CA VAL A 79 -9.89 10.12 0.20
C VAL A 79 -8.84 10.92 -0.55
N ARG A 80 -7.81 11.35 0.15
CA ARG A 80 -6.65 11.99 -0.50
C ARG A 80 -5.73 10.89 -0.99
N LEU A 81 -5.50 10.87 -2.30
CA LEU A 81 -4.65 9.88 -2.96
C LEU A 81 -3.33 10.53 -3.33
N HIS A 82 -2.25 10.00 -2.75
CA HIS A 82 -0.89 10.42 -3.06
C HIS A 82 -0.32 9.46 -4.08
N LYS A 83 0.14 9.97 -5.22
CA LYS A 83 0.67 9.14 -6.30
C LYS A 83 2.17 9.34 -6.36
N VAL A 84 2.92 8.28 -6.13
CA VAL A 84 4.37 8.33 -6.00
C VAL A 84 5.01 7.48 -7.09
N ASN A 85 5.88 8.11 -7.88
CA ASN A 85 6.61 7.40 -8.92
C ASN A 85 7.90 6.85 -8.32
N ILE A 86 8.06 5.52 -8.35
CA ILE A 86 9.26 4.89 -7.78
C ILE A 86 10.19 4.32 -8.84
N LEU A 87 10.03 4.72 -10.10
CA LEU A 87 10.85 4.14 -11.16
C LEU A 87 12.34 4.35 -10.93
N GLU A 88 12.75 5.54 -10.50
CA GLU A 88 14.17 5.79 -10.26
C GLU A 88 14.71 4.95 -9.11
N ILE A 89 13.90 4.71 -8.10
CA ILE A 89 14.28 3.82 -7.01
C ILE A 89 14.47 2.40 -7.53
N GLN A 90 13.51 1.93 -8.34
CA GLN A 90 13.60 0.59 -8.90
C GLN A 90 14.82 0.42 -9.80
N LYS A 91 15.13 1.44 -10.60
CA LYS A 91 16.32 1.39 -11.46
C LYS A 91 17.58 1.33 -10.62
N ALA A 92 17.65 2.09 -9.54
CA ALA A 92 18.84 2.08 -8.69
C ALA A 92 19.01 0.71 -8.04
N ILE A 93 17.93 0.11 -7.57
CA ILE A 93 18.00 -1.22 -6.97
C ILE A 93 18.47 -2.24 -8.01
N ALA A 94 17.88 -2.19 -9.21
CA ALA A 94 18.22 -3.14 -10.26
C ALA A 94 19.68 -3.01 -10.67
N THR A 95 20.22 -1.79 -10.64
CA THR A 95 21.61 -1.55 -11.06
C THR A 95 22.61 -1.99 -10.02
N HIS A 96 22.34 -1.79 -8.74
CA HIS A 96 23.35 -1.90 -7.70
C HIS A 96 23.17 -3.06 -6.74
N CYS A 97 22.01 -3.70 -6.72
CA CYS A 97 21.71 -4.70 -5.69
C CYS A 97 21.46 -6.07 -6.30
N ASN A 98 21.50 -7.09 -5.45
CA ASN A 98 21.21 -8.46 -5.89
C ASN A 98 19.80 -8.56 -6.44
N ASP A 99 19.68 -9.26 -7.57
CA ASP A 99 18.41 -9.43 -8.23
C ASP A 99 17.37 -10.09 -7.32
N SER A 100 17.78 -11.10 -6.55
CA SER A 100 16.83 -11.85 -5.71
C SER A 100 16.23 -11.00 -4.58
N ASP A 101 16.86 -9.87 -4.25
CA ASP A 101 16.41 -9.00 -3.15
C ASP A 101 15.57 -7.82 -3.63
N THR A 102 15.31 -7.72 -4.93
CA THR A 102 14.68 -6.53 -5.52
C THR A 102 13.33 -6.22 -4.90
N THR A 103 12.49 -7.24 -4.76
CA THR A 103 11.13 -7.01 -4.26
C THR A 103 11.14 -6.52 -2.81
N ILE A 104 11.95 -7.14 -1.97
CA ILE A 104 12.05 -6.73 -0.57
C ILE A 104 12.60 -5.30 -0.46
N LEU A 105 13.63 -5.01 -1.24
CA LEU A 105 14.22 -3.68 -1.20
C LEU A 105 13.23 -2.62 -1.66
N SER A 106 12.50 -2.89 -2.75
CA SER A 106 11.50 -1.95 -3.24
C SER A 106 10.43 -1.69 -2.18
N ARG A 107 9.97 -2.76 -1.52
CA ARG A 107 8.93 -2.60 -0.50
C ARG A 107 9.45 -1.81 0.71
N ARG A 108 10.71 -1.95 1.06
CA ARG A 108 11.28 -1.14 2.14
C ARG A 108 11.22 0.35 1.80
N PHE A 109 11.54 0.70 0.55
CA PHE A 109 11.40 2.09 0.11
C PHE A 109 9.95 2.55 0.15
N MET A 110 9.03 1.70 -0.32
CA MET A 110 7.61 2.05 -0.28
C MET A 110 7.13 2.31 1.15
N MET A 111 7.54 1.47 2.09
CA MET A 111 7.15 1.65 3.48
C MET A 111 7.72 2.94 4.05
N ARG A 112 8.99 3.25 3.76
CA ARG A 112 9.59 4.51 4.22
C ARG A 112 8.84 5.72 3.67
N ILE A 113 8.53 5.70 2.37
CA ILE A 113 7.82 6.80 1.75
C ILE A 113 6.43 6.94 2.35
N ALA A 114 5.74 5.82 2.51
CA ALA A 114 4.39 5.84 3.09
C ALA A 114 4.43 6.43 4.49
N GLN A 115 5.42 6.05 5.30
CA GLN A 115 5.52 6.59 6.66
C GLN A 115 5.82 8.08 6.64
N GLU A 116 6.70 8.52 5.75
CA GLU A 116 7.03 9.94 5.70
C GLU A 116 5.82 10.77 5.29
N LEU A 117 5.07 10.30 4.30
CA LEU A 117 3.83 10.97 3.91
C LEU A 117 2.81 10.93 5.04
N ALA A 118 2.70 9.78 5.72
CA ALA A 118 1.78 9.65 6.84
C ALA A 118 2.09 10.65 7.94
N GLU A 119 3.36 10.81 8.27
CA GLU A 119 3.75 11.75 9.31
C GLU A 119 3.44 13.19 8.92
N LYS A 120 3.68 13.53 7.65
CA LYS A 120 3.35 14.89 7.16
C LYS A 120 1.85 15.15 7.20
N ARG A 121 1.05 14.09 7.07
CA ARG A 121 -0.40 14.22 7.08
C ARG A 121 -1.02 13.92 8.43
N TYR A 122 -0.19 13.77 9.46
CA TYR A 122 -0.65 13.49 10.84
C TYR A 122 -1.42 12.19 10.94
N CYS A 123 -1.01 11.20 10.17
CA CYS A 123 -1.57 9.85 10.29
C CYS A 123 -0.93 9.11 11.47
N ASP A 124 -1.71 8.24 12.08
CA ASP A 124 -1.29 7.49 13.26
C ASP A 124 -0.77 6.10 12.92
N ALA A 125 -1.06 5.61 11.71
CA ALA A 125 -0.75 4.23 11.35
C ALA A 125 -0.69 4.10 9.83
N LEU A 126 -0.12 2.97 9.38
CA LEU A 126 -0.17 2.56 7.99
C LEU A 126 -1.11 1.38 7.85
N ILE A 127 -1.65 1.18 6.64
CA ILE A 127 -2.45 0.00 6.30
C ILE A 127 -1.84 -0.67 5.10
N THR A 128 -1.66 -2.00 5.18
CA THR A 128 -1.26 -2.78 4.01
C THR A 128 -2.22 -3.94 3.80
N GLY A 129 -2.26 -4.44 2.57
CA GLY A 129 -3.08 -5.60 2.22
C GLY A 129 -2.33 -6.92 2.25
N GLU A 130 -1.22 -6.98 2.98
CA GLU A 130 -0.38 -8.16 3.01
C GLU A 130 -1.07 -9.35 3.69
N SER A 131 -0.73 -10.57 3.22
CA SER A 131 -1.10 -11.78 3.91
C SER A 131 0.07 -12.74 3.88
N ILE A 132 0.08 -13.70 4.81
CA ILE A 132 1.21 -14.61 4.96
C ILE A 132 1.23 -15.59 3.80
N GLY A 133 2.37 -15.68 3.11
CA GLY A 133 2.64 -16.76 2.18
C GLY A 133 2.13 -16.59 0.76
N GLN A 134 1.46 -15.50 0.43
CA GLN A 134 0.95 -15.33 -0.93
C GLN A 134 2.06 -15.05 -1.94
N VAL A 135 3.02 -14.22 -1.56
CA VAL A 135 4.17 -13.92 -2.41
C VAL A 135 5.42 -13.89 -1.54
N ALA A 136 6.59 -13.89 -2.18
CA ALA A 136 7.86 -13.98 -1.46
C ALA A 136 8.05 -12.88 -0.44
N SER A 137 7.63 -11.65 -0.76
CA SER A 137 7.83 -10.51 0.14
C SER A 137 6.88 -10.55 1.34
N GLN A 138 5.89 -11.45 1.34
CA GLN A 138 4.91 -11.55 2.41
C GLN A 138 5.14 -12.77 3.28
N THR A 139 6.33 -13.37 3.22
CA THR A 139 6.73 -14.35 4.23
C THR A 139 7.01 -13.63 5.55
N ILE A 140 7.06 -14.39 6.64
CA ILE A 140 7.43 -13.81 7.93
C ILE A 140 8.78 -13.10 7.85
N HIS A 141 9.74 -13.74 7.18
CA HIS A 141 11.08 -13.14 7.04
C HIS A 141 11.04 -11.87 6.22
N GLY A 142 10.25 -11.88 5.14
CA GLY A 142 10.10 -10.68 4.32
C GLY A 142 9.43 -9.55 5.08
N LEU A 143 8.37 -9.87 5.84
CA LEU A 143 7.67 -8.86 6.62
C LEU A 143 8.58 -8.26 7.69
N THR A 144 9.43 -9.08 8.30
CA THR A 144 10.40 -8.56 9.26
C THR A 144 11.28 -7.49 8.61
N CYS A 145 11.75 -7.76 7.40
CA CYS A 145 12.62 -6.81 6.69
C CYS A 145 11.89 -5.53 6.33
N THR A 146 10.66 -5.63 5.85
CA THR A 146 9.93 -4.43 5.44
C THR A 146 9.41 -3.65 6.65
N ASN A 147 9.08 -4.34 7.72
CA ASN A 147 8.60 -3.66 8.93
C ASN A 147 9.71 -2.93 9.65
N ALA A 148 10.95 -3.35 9.46
CA ALA A 148 12.09 -2.78 10.19
C ALA A 148 12.33 -1.30 9.88
N VAL A 149 11.82 -0.79 8.76
CA VAL A 149 12.08 0.59 8.36
C VAL A 149 11.00 1.56 8.79
N VAL A 150 9.96 1.10 9.49
CA VAL A 150 8.88 1.99 9.92
C VAL A 150 8.69 1.92 11.42
N ASP A 151 8.24 3.04 11.97
CA ASP A 151 7.98 3.18 13.40
C ASP A 151 6.49 3.23 13.71
N LEU A 152 5.68 3.68 12.76
CA LEU A 152 4.24 3.73 12.96
C LEU A 152 3.67 2.32 13.03
N PRO A 153 2.57 2.13 13.76
CA PRO A 153 1.86 0.85 13.67
C PRO A 153 1.47 0.54 12.24
N VAL A 154 1.56 -0.72 11.86
CA VAL A 154 1.15 -1.18 10.54
C VAL A 154 0.00 -2.15 10.73
N PHE A 155 -1.17 -1.79 10.21
CA PHE A 155 -2.34 -2.65 10.28
C PHE A 155 -2.37 -3.55 9.05
N ARG A 156 -2.48 -4.84 9.31
CA ARG A 156 -2.53 -5.87 8.27
C ARG A 156 -3.80 -6.69 8.44
N PRO A 157 -4.96 -6.12 8.10
CA PRO A 157 -6.23 -6.80 8.43
C PRO A 157 -6.39 -8.15 7.76
N LEU A 158 -5.67 -8.39 6.66
CA LEU A 158 -5.84 -9.63 5.88
C LEU A 158 -4.80 -10.67 6.19
N ILE A 159 -3.95 -10.44 7.19
CA ILE A 159 -2.70 -11.20 7.32
C ILE A 159 -2.92 -12.72 7.40
N ALA A 160 -4.02 -13.15 7.97
CA ALA A 160 -4.32 -14.57 8.12
C ALA A 160 -5.64 -14.98 7.47
N MET A 161 -6.18 -14.15 6.59
CA MET A 161 -7.47 -14.45 5.95
C MET A 161 -7.27 -15.31 4.71
N ASP A 162 -8.24 -16.16 4.44
CA ASP A 162 -8.28 -16.94 3.20
C ASP A 162 -8.63 -16.03 2.02
N LYS A 163 -8.07 -16.34 0.86
CA LYS A 163 -8.33 -15.55 -0.33
C LYS A 163 -9.81 -15.50 -0.69
N SER A 164 -10.52 -16.61 -0.49
CA SER A 164 -11.95 -16.64 -0.80
C SER A 164 -12.73 -15.65 0.06
N ASP A 165 -12.34 -15.50 1.32
CA ASP A 165 -13.02 -14.55 2.21
C ASP A 165 -12.74 -13.11 1.78
N ILE A 166 -11.50 -12.85 1.34
CA ILE A 166 -11.14 -11.53 0.85
C ILE A 166 -11.93 -11.17 -0.40
N VAL A 167 -12.05 -12.14 -1.33
CA VAL A 167 -12.82 -11.95 -2.55
C VAL A 167 -14.28 -11.66 -2.22
N ASP A 168 -14.85 -12.39 -1.25
CA ASP A 168 -16.24 -12.16 -0.86
C ASP A 168 -16.45 -10.71 -0.38
N ILE A 169 -15.51 -10.20 0.41
CA ILE A 169 -15.60 -8.81 0.87
C ILE A 169 -15.46 -7.86 -0.32
N ALA A 170 -14.51 -8.13 -1.21
CA ALA A 170 -14.31 -7.25 -2.38
C ALA A 170 -15.58 -7.17 -3.22
N GLU A 171 -16.27 -8.29 -3.39
CA GLU A 171 -17.53 -8.29 -4.13
C GLU A 171 -18.60 -7.49 -3.39
N LYS A 172 -18.66 -7.65 -2.07
CA LYS A 172 -19.65 -6.97 -1.26
C LYS A 172 -19.46 -5.44 -1.31
N ILE A 173 -18.23 -4.96 -1.23
CA ILE A 173 -17.98 -3.52 -1.22
C ILE A 173 -17.88 -2.92 -2.61
N GLY A 174 -17.88 -3.75 -3.65
CA GLY A 174 -17.95 -3.29 -5.02
C GLY A 174 -16.62 -3.03 -5.69
N THR A 175 -15.51 -3.48 -5.10
CA THR A 175 -14.18 -3.28 -5.70
C THR A 175 -13.72 -4.42 -6.58
N PHE A 176 -14.36 -5.59 -6.49
CA PHE A 176 -13.83 -6.78 -7.14
C PHE A 176 -13.70 -6.61 -8.65
N GLU A 177 -14.74 -6.13 -9.30
CA GLU A 177 -14.74 -6.04 -10.76
C GLU A 177 -13.64 -5.12 -11.27
N THR A 178 -13.40 -4.01 -10.58
CA THR A 178 -12.32 -3.11 -10.97
C THR A 178 -10.97 -3.73 -10.67
N SER A 179 -10.84 -4.38 -9.52
CA SER A 179 -9.56 -4.97 -9.12
C SER A 179 -9.07 -6.04 -10.07
N VAL A 180 -9.97 -6.80 -10.69
CA VAL A 180 -9.55 -7.90 -11.57
C VAL A 180 -9.28 -7.44 -13.00
N ILE A 181 -9.49 -6.18 -13.34
CA ILE A 181 -9.10 -5.67 -14.65
C ILE A 181 -7.58 -5.81 -14.80
N PRO A 182 -7.09 -6.46 -15.86
CA PRO A 182 -5.65 -6.67 -15.99
C PRO A 182 -4.92 -5.37 -16.29
N GLU A 183 -4.02 -4.99 -15.39
CA GLU A 183 -3.11 -3.88 -15.62
C GLU A 183 -1.81 -4.20 -14.89
N GLU A 184 -0.70 -3.76 -15.43
CA GLU A 184 0.59 -4.02 -14.81
C GLU A 184 0.75 -3.23 -13.52
N ASP A 185 1.27 -3.92 -12.52
CA ASP A 185 1.62 -3.32 -11.24
C ASP A 185 3.12 -2.99 -11.25
N CYS A 186 3.50 -1.93 -10.56
CA CYS A 186 4.91 -1.56 -10.47
C CYS A 186 5.75 -2.66 -9.82
N CYS A 187 5.17 -3.45 -8.95
CA CYS A 187 5.89 -4.53 -8.27
C CYS A 187 6.36 -5.62 -9.22
N SER A 188 5.73 -5.78 -10.37
CA SER A 188 6.12 -6.83 -11.30
C SER A 188 7.21 -6.40 -12.28
N LEU A 189 7.50 -5.10 -12.39
CA LEU A 189 8.41 -4.60 -13.41
C LEU A 189 9.82 -5.15 -13.30
N PHE A 190 10.38 -5.13 -12.12
CA PHE A 190 11.74 -5.59 -11.88
C PHE A 190 11.75 -6.85 -11.04
N ALA A 191 10.66 -7.61 -11.09
CA ALA A 191 10.51 -8.79 -10.24
C ALA A 191 11.58 -9.83 -10.59
N PRO A 192 12.25 -10.39 -9.61
CA PRO A 192 13.27 -11.39 -9.86
C PRO A 192 12.68 -12.74 -10.24
N LYS A 193 13.45 -13.53 -11.00
CA LYS A 193 13.02 -14.88 -11.33
C LYS A 193 12.98 -15.77 -10.11
N LYS A 194 13.94 -15.59 -9.20
CA LYS A 194 14.02 -16.38 -7.96
C LYS A 194 14.11 -15.43 -6.78
N PRO A 195 12.96 -14.96 -6.30
CA PRO A 195 13.00 -14.04 -5.17
C PRO A 195 13.43 -14.72 -3.88
N THR A 196 14.11 -13.96 -3.03
CA THR A 196 14.49 -14.42 -1.71
C THR A 196 13.22 -14.63 -0.87
N THR A 197 13.05 -15.84 -0.33
CA THR A 197 11.87 -16.12 0.50
C THR A 197 12.18 -16.07 2.00
N LYS A 198 13.44 -16.19 2.36
CA LYS A 198 13.88 -16.10 3.75
C LYS A 198 14.97 -15.06 3.88
N PRO A 199 14.68 -13.80 3.56
CA PRO A 199 15.72 -12.77 3.63
C PRO A 199 16.16 -12.54 5.06
N LYS A 200 17.45 -12.28 5.22
CA LYS A 200 18.00 -11.90 6.52
C LYS A 200 18.15 -10.39 6.56
N LEU A 201 17.71 -9.78 7.64
CA LEU A 201 17.69 -8.33 7.72
C LEU A 201 19.07 -7.72 7.52
N ASP A 202 20.09 -8.31 8.15
CA ASP A 202 21.44 -7.76 8.02
C ASP A 202 21.93 -7.78 6.58
N LYS A 203 21.58 -8.82 5.82
CA LYS A 203 22.00 -8.91 4.43
C LYS A 203 21.22 -7.93 3.55
N ILE A 204 19.95 -7.77 3.83
CA ILE A 204 19.14 -6.79 3.11
C ILE A 204 19.67 -5.38 3.38
N GLU A 205 20.02 -5.08 4.63
CA GLU A 205 20.57 -3.77 4.96
C GLU A 205 21.91 -3.55 4.28
N ALA A 206 22.74 -4.59 4.16
CA ALA A 206 24.01 -4.48 3.46
C ALA A 206 23.79 -4.16 1.97
N GLU A 207 22.81 -4.83 1.34
CA GLU A 207 22.49 -4.51 -0.05
C GLU A 207 22.02 -3.07 -0.18
N GLU A 208 21.15 -2.64 0.73
CA GLU A 208 20.58 -1.30 0.67
C GLU A 208 21.64 -0.23 0.89
N SER A 209 22.71 -0.55 1.62
CA SER A 209 23.78 0.42 1.88
C SER A 209 24.51 0.85 0.59
N LYS A 210 24.31 0.11 -0.49
CA LYS A 210 24.87 0.49 -1.79
C LYS A 210 24.14 1.67 -2.44
N LEU A 211 23.01 2.08 -1.86
CA LEU A 211 22.14 3.10 -2.43
C LEU A 211 22.16 4.36 -1.57
N ASP A 212 21.91 5.51 -2.22
CA ASP A 212 21.68 6.75 -1.48
C ASP A 212 20.20 6.81 -1.12
N VAL A 213 19.85 6.15 -0.02
CA VAL A 213 18.47 5.96 0.38
C VAL A 213 17.76 7.30 0.60
N GLU A 214 18.41 8.21 1.34
CA GLU A 214 17.77 9.48 1.67
C GLU A 214 17.44 10.30 0.43
N LYS A 215 18.39 10.36 -0.51
CA LYS A 215 18.16 11.13 -1.74
C LYS A 215 17.06 10.52 -2.58
N LEU A 216 17.07 9.19 -2.72
CA LEU A 216 16.04 8.52 -3.53
C LEU A 216 14.64 8.77 -2.94
N ILE A 217 14.51 8.71 -1.64
CA ILE A 217 13.23 8.94 -0.98
C ILE A 217 12.82 10.40 -1.15
N GLN A 218 13.75 11.32 -0.90
CA GLN A 218 13.41 12.73 -0.99
C GLN A 218 12.98 13.12 -2.41
N ASP A 219 13.67 12.60 -3.43
CA ASP A 219 13.28 12.88 -4.81
C ASP A 219 11.89 12.35 -5.12
N ALA A 220 11.56 11.16 -4.63
CA ALA A 220 10.24 10.60 -4.86
C ALA A 220 9.15 11.44 -4.19
N ILE A 221 9.41 11.87 -2.96
CA ILE A 221 8.44 12.67 -2.22
C ILE A 221 8.30 14.07 -2.83
N ASP A 222 9.39 14.65 -3.29
CA ASP A 222 9.34 15.98 -3.92
C ASP A 222 8.46 15.97 -5.18
N ASN A 223 8.30 14.83 -5.81
CA ASN A 223 7.55 14.71 -7.05
C ASN A 223 6.17 14.08 -6.87
N VAL A 224 5.73 13.91 -5.62
CA VAL A 224 4.43 13.29 -5.37
C VAL A 224 3.30 14.15 -5.94
N GLU A 225 2.32 13.49 -6.53
CA GLU A 225 1.11 14.13 -7.02
C GLU A 225 -0.04 13.76 -6.10
N VAL A 226 -0.90 14.72 -5.81
CA VAL A 226 -1.98 14.52 -4.84
C VAL A 226 -3.31 14.85 -5.50
N GLU A 227 -4.29 14.01 -5.25
CA GLU A 227 -5.65 14.21 -5.76
C GLU A 227 -6.65 13.86 -4.66
N ASP A 228 -7.61 14.74 -4.40
CA ASP A 228 -8.69 14.43 -3.47
C ASP A 228 -9.82 13.79 -4.25
N ILE A 229 -10.21 12.59 -3.85
CA ILE A 229 -11.18 11.79 -4.59
C ILE A 229 -12.45 11.62 -3.79
N GLU A 230 -13.57 11.93 -4.42
CA GLU A 230 -14.90 11.79 -3.84
C GLU A 230 -15.69 10.75 -4.62
N PHE A 231 -16.66 10.13 -3.94
CA PHE A 231 -17.56 9.20 -4.59
C PHE A 231 -18.55 9.91 -5.50
#